data_c01105c68f548d288324ac2f563e8d29
#
_entry.id   c01105c68f548d288324ac2f563e8d29
#
_cell.length_a   1.000
_cell.length_b   1.000
_cell.length_c   1.000
_cell.angle_alpha   90.00
_cell.angle_beta   90.00
_cell.angle_gamma   90.00
#
_symmetry.space_group_name_H-M   'P 1'
#
loop_
_entity.id
_entity.type
_entity.pdbx_description
1 polymer ?
#
loop_
_entity_poly.entity_id
_entity_poly.type
_entity_poly.pdbx_seq_one_letter_code
_entity_poly.pdbx_strand_id
1 'polypeptide(L)'
;MIGSGNSGAEIAADLVEGGAGQVWNSIRTPPNIVRRNVGPLANQHLGILASKLPPKFVDWLSLAVQKAAIGDLSRYGLETPTQGAYTRVMQDEQIPLIDVGFLRELKAGRIRVVPGVDRFEGAWVVCGQQRVKPDTVIAATGYQRALDSLVGHLGVLAPSGRPSVHAPKSHPKAPDLYFIGYTNPLVGNLYEVTQVAQRLAASTAAAS
;
A
#
# COMPACT_ATOMS: atom_id res chain seq x y z
N MET A 1 6.38 -4.87 -15.02
CA MET A 1 5.97 -4.83 -13.57
C MET A 1 4.49 -5.11 -13.43
N ILE A 2 4.11 -5.93 -12.48
CA ILE A 2 2.70 -6.20 -12.14
C ILE A 2 2.47 -5.72 -10.71
N GLY A 3 1.62 -4.69 -10.52
CA GLY A 3 1.24 -4.15 -9.21
C GLY A 3 1.34 -2.64 -9.14
N SER A 4 0.41 -2.05 -8.37
CA SER A 4 0.25 -0.59 -8.21
C SER A 4 0.68 -0.07 -6.83
N GLY A 5 1.26 -0.94 -5.99
CA GLY A 5 1.75 -0.55 -4.66
C GLY A 5 3.14 0.06 -4.70
N ASN A 6 3.65 0.45 -3.52
CA ASN A 6 4.98 1.07 -3.39
C ASN A 6 6.08 0.25 -4.06
N SER A 7 6.17 -1.06 -3.76
CA SER A 7 7.19 -1.93 -4.39
C SER A 7 7.11 -1.95 -5.91
N GLY A 8 5.89 -1.99 -6.49
CA GLY A 8 5.71 -1.99 -7.95
C GLY A 8 6.19 -0.70 -8.59
N ALA A 9 5.91 0.44 -7.97
CA ALA A 9 6.32 1.75 -8.47
C ALA A 9 7.82 2.01 -8.28
N GLU A 10 8.37 1.67 -7.11
CA GLU A 10 9.79 1.83 -6.82
C GLU A 10 10.65 0.98 -7.76
N ILE A 11 10.34 -0.33 -7.88
CA ILE A 11 11.08 -1.22 -8.78
C ILE A 11 10.94 -0.77 -10.24
N ALA A 12 9.76 -0.27 -10.66
CA ALA A 12 9.59 0.25 -12.01
C ALA A 12 10.49 1.47 -12.28
N ALA A 13 10.64 2.37 -11.31
CA ALA A 13 11.54 3.51 -11.42
C ALA A 13 13.01 3.07 -11.44
N ASP A 14 13.40 2.14 -10.54
CA ASP A 14 14.76 1.59 -10.46
C ASP A 14 15.15 0.86 -11.76
N LEU A 15 14.23 0.13 -12.38
CA LEU A 15 14.48 -0.52 -13.67
C LEU A 15 14.81 0.51 -14.77
N VAL A 16 14.09 1.64 -14.81
CA VAL A 16 14.38 2.71 -15.75
C VAL A 16 15.74 3.34 -15.46
N GLU A 17 16.05 3.62 -14.20
CA GLU A 17 17.36 4.16 -13.79
C GLU A 17 18.50 3.17 -14.07
N GLY A 18 18.23 1.86 -13.96
CA GLY A 18 19.15 0.78 -14.32
C GLY A 18 19.32 0.55 -15.83
N GLY A 19 18.65 1.33 -16.68
CA GLY A 19 18.84 1.28 -18.13
C GLY A 19 17.86 0.38 -18.88
N ALA A 20 16.75 -0.04 -18.29
CA ALA A 20 15.70 -0.75 -19.01
C ALA A 20 15.14 0.15 -20.14
N GLY A 21 15.08 -0.39 -21.37
CA GLY A 21 14.64 0.37 -22.54
C GLY A 21 13.18 0.80 -22.47
N GLN A 22 12.29 -0.07 -21.97
CA GLN A 22 10.88 0.21 -21.76
C GLN A 22 10.37 -0.56 -20.56
N VAL A 23 9.67 0.11 -19.65
CA VAL A 23 9.00 -0.51 -18.52
C VAL A 23 7.49 -0.38 -18.69
N TRP A 24 6.77 -1.51 -18.68
CA TRP A 24 5.31 -1.53 -18.57
C TRP A 24 4.94 -1.80 -17.12
N ASN A 25 4.05 -0.98 -16.55
CA ASN A 25 3.49 -1.22 -15.23
C ASN A 25 2.00 -1.53 -15.33
N SER A 26 1.65 -2.79 -15.05
CA SER A 26 0.27 -3.25 -15.06
C SER A 26 -0.41 -2.82 -13.76
N ILE A 27 -1.42 -1.97 -13.90
CA ILE A 27 -2.19 -1.38 -12.81
C ILE A 27 -3.66 -1.74 -12.97
N ARG A 28 -4.19 -2.59 -12.09
CA ARG A 28 -5.61 -2.98 -12.08
C ARG A 28 -6.51 -1.90 -11.48
N THR A 29 -6.03 -1.29 -10.40
CA THR A 29 -6.78 -0.26 -9.67
C THR A 29 -5.88 0.93 -9.43
N PRO A 30 -6.25 2.14 -9.86
CA PRO A 30 -5.42 3.33 -9.69
C PRO A 30 -5.13 3.60 -8.21
N PRO A 31 -3.88 3.78 -7.80
CA PRO A 31 -3.52 4.06 -6.41
C PRO A 31 -3.78 5.53 -6.06
N ASN A 32 -4.06 5.80 -4.78
CA ASN A 32 -3.84 7.14 -4.24
C ASN A 32 -2.33 7.37 -4.20
N ILE A 33 -1.88 8.53 -4.67
CA ILE A 33 -0.46 8.86 -4.75
C ILE A 33 -0.18 10.04 -3.84
N VAL A 34 0.87 9.93 -3.04
CA VAL A 34 1.36 10.99 -2.19
C VAL A 34 2.84 11.25 -2.49
N ARG A 35 3.26 12.50 -2.46
CA ARG A 35 4.68 12.82 -2.53
C ARG A 35 5.34 12.44 -1.21
N ARG A 36 6.59 11.99 -1.25
CA ARG A 36 7.36 11.63 -0.05
C ARG A 36 7.43 12.76 0.97
N ASN A 37 7.57 14.00 0.49
CA ASN A 37 7.59 15.18 1.33
C ASN A 37 6.58 16.20 0.81
N VAL A 38 5.78 16.78 1.71
CA VAL A 38 4.90 17.92 1.42
C VAL A 38 5.49 19.13 2.15
N GLY A 39 6.36 19.88 1.47
CA GLY A 39 7.12 20.96 2.08
C GLY A 39 8.10 20.45 3.16
N PRO A 40 8.30 21.18 4.26
CA PRO A 40 9.18 20.79 5.36
C PRO A 40 8.57 19.72 6.28
N LEU A 41 7.30 19.38 6.11
CA LEU A 41 6.58 18.41 6.94
C LEU A 41 6.63 17.01 6.31
N ALA A 42 7.04 16.02 7.07
CA ALA A 42 6.91 14.63 6.68
C ALA A 42 5.42 14.22 6.67
N ASN A 43 5.02 13.41 5.69
CA ASN A 43 3.63 12.90 5.56
C ASN A 43 3.07 12.26 6.84
N GLN A 44 3.93 11.75 7.70
CA GLN A 44 3.55 11.16 8.98
C GLN A 44 2.82 12.16 9.90
N HIS A 45 3.28 13.42 9.98
CA HIS A 45 2.63 14.45 10.80
C HIS A 45 1.26 14.82 10.26
N LEU A 46 1.11 14.84 8.93
CA LEU A 46 -0.18 15.07 8.28
C LEU A 46 -1.14 13.90 8.54
N GLY A 47 -0.65 12.66 8.54
CA GLY A 47 -1.43 11.47 8.90
C GLY A 47 -1.97 11.51 10.33
N ILE A 48 -1.14 11.95 11.30
CA ILE A 48 -1.56 12.11 12.70
C ILE A 48 -2.65 13.18 12.83
N LEU A 49 -2.52 14.30 12.14
CA LEU A 49 -3.53 15.35 12.16
C LEU A 49 -4.82 14.90 11.48
N ALA A 50 -4.70 14.23 10.34
CA ALA A 50 -5.83 13.70 9.57
C ALA A 50 -6.64 12.65 10.36
N SER A 51 -6.00 11.84 11.21
CA SER A 51 -6.68 10.83 12.03
C SER A 51 -7.71 11.40 13.03
N LYS A 52 -7.64 12.71 13.31
CA LYS A 52 -8.57 13.43 14.21
C LYS A 52 -9.74 14.09 13.47
N LEU A 53 -9.73 14.07 12.13
CA LEU A 53 -10.75 14.71 11.30
C LEU A 53 -11.80 13.71 10.80
N PRO A 54 -13.01 14.15 10.42
CA PRO A 54 -14.02 13.27 9.84
C PRO A 54 -13.51 12.55 8.58
N PRO A 55 -13.72 11.24 8.43
CA PRO A 55 -13.21 10.43 7.30
C PRO A 55 -13.51 11.02 5.91
N LYS A 56 -14.75 11.43 5.69
CA LYS A 56 -15.18 12.01 4.40
C LYS A 56 -14.43 13.30 4.05
N PHE A 57 -14.10 14.11 5.05
CA PHE A 57 -13.32 15.33 4.85
C PHE A 57 -11.88 15.01 4.50
N VAL A 58 -11.28 14.04 5.19
CA VAL A 58 -9.91 13.56 4.88
C VAL A 58 -9.83 12.99 3.47
N ASP A 59 -10.83 12.23 3.04
CA ASP A 59 -10.88 11.67 1.70
C ASP A 59 -10.99 12.76 0.63
N TRP A 60 -11.92 13.71 0.81
CA TRP A 60 -12.06 14.83 -0.10
C TRP A 60 -10.76 15.64 -0.18
N LEU A 61 -10.15 15.96 0.97
CA LEU A 61 -8.91 16.71 1.03
C LEU A 61 -7.76 15.96 0.35
N SER A 62 -7.64 14.64 0.58
CA SER A 62 -6.59 13.81 -0.02
C SER A 62 -6.67 13.81 -1.55
N LEU A 63 -7.87 13.70 -2.12
CA LEU A 63 -8.09 13.76 -3.56
C LEU A 63 -7.82 15.17 -4.12
N ALA A 64 -8.25 16.22 -3.42
CA ALA A 64 -7.98 17.58 -3.83
C ALA A 64 -6.47 17.92 -3.83
N VAL A 65 -5.77 17.52 -2.77
CA VAL A 65 -4.30 17.67 -2.65
C VAL A 65 -3.59 16.86 -3.73
N GLN A 66 -3.99 15.60 -3.96
CA GLN A 66 -3.42 14.79 -5.03
C GLN A 66 -3.59 15.47 -6.39
N LYS A 67 -4.80 15.95 -6.72
CA LYS A 67 -5.09 16.66 -7.97
C LYS A 67 -4.25 17.92 -8.12
N ALA A 68 -4.12 18.72 -7.07
CA ALA A 68 -3.33 19.95 -7.10
C ALA A 68 -1.82 19.71 -7.20
N ALA A 69 -1.29 18.73 -6.44
CA ALA A 69 0.14 18.49 -6.35
C ALA A 69 0.71 17.63 -7.48
N ILE A 70 -0.09 16.71 -8.05
CA ILE A 70 0.36 15.73 -9.04
C ILE A 70 -0.19 16.05 -10.42
N GLY A 71 -1.42 16.59 -10.49
CA GLY A 71 -2.15 16.87 -11.71
C GLY A 71 -2.91 15.67 -12.24
N ASP A 72 -3.46 15.82 -13.46
CA ASP A 72 -4.15 14.76 -14.16
C ASP A 72 -3.14 13.81 -14.83
N LEU A 73 -3.23 12.53 -14.49
CA LEU A 73 -2.39 11.47 -15.02
C LEU A 73 -3.11 10.60 -16.06
N SER A 74 -4.37 10.88 -16.38
CA SER A 74 -5.19 10.08 -17.31
C SER A 74 -4.53 9.95 -18.69
N ARG A 75 -3.87 11.03 -19.17
CA ARG A 75 -3.10 11.02 -20.42
C ARG A 75 -1.92 10.05 -20.42
N TYR A 76 -1.48 9.57 -19.27
CA TYR A 76 -0.43 8.56 -19.13
C TYR A 76 -0.99 7.16 -18.82
N GLY A 77 -2.32 7.00 -18.94
CA GLY A 77 -3.01 5.74 -18.65
C GLY A 77 -3.29 5.47 -17.17
N LEU A 78 -3.07 6.45 -16.30
CA LEU A 78 -3.32 6.32 -14.87
C LEU A 78 -4.49 7.22 -14.46
N GLU A 79 -5.64 6.62 -14.28
CA GLU A 79 -6.85 7.34 -13.87
C GLU A 79 -6.77 7.84 -12.43
N THR A 80 -7.60 8.85 -12.13
CA THR A 80 -7.74 9.34 -10.75
C THR A 80 -8.52 8.32 -9.93
N PRO A 81 -8.06 7.98 -8.70
CA PRO A 81 -8.80 7.09 -7.80
C PRO A 81 -10.18 7.69 -7.47
N THR A 82 -11.18 6.83 -7.39
CA THR A 82 -12.56 7.22 -7.04
C THR A 82 -12.78 7.37 -5.54
N GLN A 83 -11.91 6.75 -4.74
CA GLN A 83 -11.96 6.78 -3.27
C GLN A 83 -10.74 7.53 -2.72
N GLY A 84 -10.95 8.25 -1.62
CA GLY A 84 -9.87 8.92 -0.92
C GLY A 84 -8.92 7.97 -0.18
N ALA A 85 -7.76 8.49 0.19
CA ALA A 85 -6.72 7.69 0.81
C ALA A 85 -7.14 7.10 2.18
N TYR A 86 -7.96 7.82 2.96
CA TYR A 86 -8.44 7.33 4.27
C TYR A 86 -9.31 6.08 4.12
N THR A 87 -10.35 6.17 3.29
CA THR A 87 -11.26 5.03 3.05
C THR A 87 -10.49 3.83 2.51
N ARG A 88 -9.57 4.02 1.57
CA ARG A 88 -8.77 2.92 1.02
C ARG A 88 -7.85 2.25 2.03
N VAL A 89 -7.23 3.01 2.91
CA VAL A 89 -6.40 2.45 3.99
C VAL A 89 -7.26 1.66 4.97
N MET A 90 -8.42 2.21 5.37
CA MET A 90 -9.24 1.61 6.43
C MET A 90 -10.13 0.46 5.95
N GLN A 91 -10.64 0.51 4.72
CA GLN A 91 -11.56 -0.51 4.18
C GLN A 91 -10.85 -1.53 3.30
N ASP A 92 -9.99 -1.08 2.39
CA ASP A 92 -9.33 -1.92 1.40
C ASP A 92 -7.92 -2.31 1.80
N GLU A 93 -7.40 -1.78 2.92
CA GLU A 93 -6.03 -1.97 3.39
C GLU A 93 -4.95 -1.54 2.39
N GLN A 94 -5.31 -0.67 1.48
CA GLN A 94 -4.42 -0.18 0.43
C GLN A 94 -3.69 1.09 0.89
N ILE A 95 -2.40 0.93 1.16
CA ILE A 95 -1.54 2.05 1.51
C ILE A 95 -1.32 2.91 0.26
N PRO A 96 -1.39 4.26 0.37
CA PRO A 96 -1.07 5.14 -0.74
C PRO A 96 0.33 4.89 -1.29
N LEU A 97 0.48 5.03 -2.60
CA LEU A 97 1.78 4.99 -3.26
C LEU A 97 2.56 6.26 -2.87
N ILE A 98 3.74 6.07 -2.30
CA ILE A 98 4.68 7.15 -2.00
C ILE A 98 5.58 7.33 -3.22
N ASP A 99 5.45 8.48 -3.90
CA ASP A 99 6.26 8.74 -5.09
C ASP A 99 7.72 9.02 -4.71
N VAL A 100 8.60 8.16 -5.20
CA VAL A 100 10.06 8.28 -5.09
C VAL A 100 10.75 8.27 -6.47
N GLY A 101 10.05 8.69 -7.52
CA GLY A 101 10.58 8.76 -8.87
C GLY A 101 9.65 8.21 -9.95
N PHE A 102 8.67 7.39 -9.57
CA PHE A 102 7.72 6.78 -10.50
C PHE A 102 7.01 7.80 -11.40
N LEU A 103 6.51 8.89 -10.83
CA LEU A 103 5.82 9.94 -11.59
C LEU A 103 6.74 10.65 -12.58
N ARG A 104 8.01 10.83 -12.26
CA ARG A 104 9.01 11.40 -13.18
C ARG A 104 9.14 10.52 -14.41
N GLU A 105 9.33 9.22 -14.21
CA GLU A 105 9.54 8.25 -15.28
C GLU A 105 8.28 8.00 -16.10
N LEU A 106 7.11 8.01 -15.46
CA LEU A 106 5.80 7.94 -16.10
C LEU A 106 5.59 9.15 -17.05
N LYS A 107 5.80 10.37 -16.53
CA LYS A 107 5.63 11.61 -17.30
C LYS A 107 6.64 11.73 -18.43
N ALA A 108 7.82 11.14 -18.29
CA ALA A 108 8.85 11.06 -19.33
C ALA A 108 8.58 9.95 -20.38
N GLY A 109 7.52 9.13 -20.18
CA GLY A 109 7.15 8.05 -21.09
C GLY A 109 8.04 6.81 -21.02
N ARG A 110 8.98 6.75 -20.06
CA ARG A 110 9.83 5.57 -19.82
C ARG A 110 9.10 4.44 -19.08
N ILE A 111 8.12 4.79 -18.28
CA ILE A 111 7.14 3.85 -17.73
C ILE A 111 5.83 4.05 -18.47
N ARG A 112 5.23 2.96 -18.96
CA ARG A 112 3.90 2.93 -19.57
C ARG A 112 2.95 2.14 -18.70
N VAL A 113 1.83 2.75 -18.33
CA VAL A 113 0.76 2.07 -17.61
C VAL A 113 -0.05 1.23 -18.60
N VAL A 114 -0.32 -0.01 -18.21
CA VAL A 114 -1.24 -0.93 -18.90
C VAL A 114 -2.28 -1.45 -17.92
N PRO A 115 -3.46 -1.87 -18.38
CA PRO A 115 -4.48 -2.47 -17.52
C PRO A 115 -3.95 -3.69 -16.74
N GLY A 116 -4.75 -4.16 -15.78
CA GLY A 116 -4.45 -5.40 -15.04
C GLY A 116 -4.18 -6.57 -15.97
N VAL A 117 -3.26 -7.44 -15.60
CA VAL A 117 -2.97 -8.67 -16.36
C VAL A 117 -4.17 -9.59 -16.31
N ASP A 118 -4.66 -10.02 -17.47
CA ASP A 118 -5.71 -11.01 -17.60
C ASP A 118 -5.13 -12.42 -17.68
N ARG A 119 -4.10 -12.62 -18.52
CA ARG A 119 -3.46 -13.92 -18.75
C ARG A 119 -2.10 -13.79 -19.43
N PHE A 120 -1.38 -14.89 -19.43
CA PHE A 120 -0.14 -15.09 -20.18
C PHE A 120 -0.40 -15.98 -21.39
N GLU A 121 0.11 -15.59 -22.55
CA GLU A 121 0.02 -16.34 -23.81
C GLU A 121 1.43 -16.54 -24.37
N GLY A 122 2.11 -17.60 -23.95
CA GLY A 122 3.52 -17.83 -24.27
C GLY A 122 4.38 -16.66 -23.76
N ALA A 123 5.06 -15.96 -24.65
CA ALA A 123 5.88 -14.79 -24.33
C ALA A 123 5.08 -13.48 -24.19
N TRP A 124 3.77 -13.51 -24.42
CA TRP A 124 2.92 -12.33 -24.37
C TRP A 124 2.18 -12.24 -23.04
N VAL A 125 2.03 -11.01 -22.55
CA VAL A 125 1.17 -10.66 -21.41
C VAL A 125 -0.02 -9.88 -21.95
N VAL A 126 -1.22 -10.36 -21.68
CA VAL A 126 -2.48 -9.75 -22.12
C VAL A 126 -3.03 -8.90 -20.97
N CYS A 127 -3.28 -7.62 -21.24
CA CYS A 127 -3.76 -6.63 -20.29
C CYS A 127 -4.93 -5.87 -20.93
N GLY A 128 -6.17 -6.31 -20.68
CA GLY A 128 -7.35 -5.82 -21.38
C GLY A 128 -7.22 -6.03 -22.89
N GLN A 129 -7.32 -4.95 -23.64
CA GLN A 129 -7.14 -4.97 -25.11
C GLN A 129 -5.69 -4.86 -25.58
N GLN A 130 -4.76 -4.71 -24.65
CA GLN A 130 -3.33 -4.54 -24.96
C GLN A 130 -2.57 -5.86 -24.81
N ARG A 131 -1.57 -6.06 -25.63
CA ARG A 131 -0.62 -7.17 -25.54
C ARG A 131 0.80 -6.62 -25.52
N VAL A 132 1.56 -7.02 -24.52
CA VAL A 132 2.98 -6.65 -24.40
C VAL A 132 3.85 -7.90 -24.37
N LYS A 133 5.05 -7.79 -24.90
CA LYS A 133 6.04 -8.88 -24.91
C LYS A 133 7.25 -8.42 -24.12
N PRO A 134 7.28 -8.60 -22.81
CA PRO A 134 8.42 -8.23 -21.98
C PRO A 134 9.51 -9.32 -22.02
N ASP A 135 10.75 -8.92 -21.81
CA ASP A 135 11.86 -9.86 -21.58
C ASP A 135 11.78 -10.47 -20.18
N THR A 136 11.29 -9.69 -19.22
CA THR A 136 11.17 -10.10 -17.80
C THR A 136 9.86 -9.60 -17.21
N VAL A 137 9.22 -10.43 -16.39
CA VAL A 137 8.04 -10.08 -15.61
C VAL A 137 8.38 -10.13 -14.12
N ILE A 138 8.14 -9.02 -13.43
CA ILE A 138 8.31 -8.94 -11.97
C ILE A 138 6.94 -8.71 -11.35
N ALA A 139 6.54 -9.62 -10.45
CA ALA A 139 5.27 -9.56 -9.75
C ALA A 139 5.44 -8.88 -8.39
N ALA A 140 4.87 -7.69 -8.24
CA ALA A 140 4.78 -6.94 -6.98
C ALA A 140 3.32 -6.86 -6.51
N THR A 141 2.68 -8.04 -6.44
CA THR A 141 1.23 -8.20 -6.21
C THR A 141 0.82 -8.24 -4.74
N GLY A 142 1.77 -7.99 -3.84
CA GLY A 142 1.60 -8.04 -2.40
C GLY A 142 1.88 -9.43 -1.81
N TYR A 143 1.69 -9.53 -0.50
CA TYR A 143 1.95 -10.74 0.26
C TYR A 143 0.69 -11.21 0.98
N GLN A 144 0.57 -12.53 1.16
CA GLN A 144 -0.41 -13.11 2.07
C GLN A 144 0.17 -13.16 3.48
N ARG A 145 -0.66 -12.99 4.49
CA ARG A 145 -0.20 -12.98 5.90
C ARG A 145 0.28 -14.33 6.38
N ALA A 146 -0.23 -15.42 5.80
CA ALA A 146 0.11 -16.83 6.07
C ALA A 146 0.04 -17.22 7.57
N LEU A 147 -0.75 -16.49 8.38
CA LEU A 147 -0.91 -16.78 9.81
C LEU A 147 -1.67 -18.08 10.08
N ASP A 148 -2.53 -18.49 9.15
CA ASP A 148 -3.32 -19.73 9.30
C ASP A 148 -2.44 -20.95 9.52
N SER A 149 -1.31 -21.05 8.84
CA SER A 149 -0.37 -22.16 9.01
C SER A 149 0.33 -22.18 10.37
N LEU A 150 0.45 -21.02 11.02
CA LEU A 150 1.15 -20.86 12.29
C LEU A 150 0.20 -20.97 13.49
N VAL A 151 -0.90 -20.23 13.46
CA VAL A 151 -1.79 -20.04 14.62
C VAL A 151 -3.27 -20.28 14.32
N GLY A 152 -3.62 -20.70 13.09
CA GLY A 152 -5.01 -20.97 12.70
C GLY A 152 -5.70 -21.99 13.59
N HIS A 153 -4.97 -23.01 14.05
CA HIS A 153 -5.45 -24.05 14.96
C HIS A 153 -5.88 -23.51 16.34
N LEU A 154 -5.42 -22.32 16.72
CA LEU A 154 -5.79 -21.67 17.99
C LEU A 154 -7.14 -20.93 17.95
N GLY A 155 -7.70 -20.73 16.73
CA GLY A 155 -8.95 -20.01 16.56
C GLY A 155 -8.87 -18.54 17.00
N VAL A 156 -7.73 -17.90 16.79
CA VAL A 156 -7.42 -16.50 17.15
C VAL A 156 -7.47 -15.55 15.96
N LEU A 157 -7.76 -16.08 14.77
CA LEU A 157 -7.83 -15.30 13.52
C LEU A 157 -9.29 -15.03 13.16
N ALA A 158 -9.54 -13.87 12.59
CA ALA A 158 -10.80 -13.52 11.95
C ALA A 158 -10.92 -14.25 10.58
N PRO A 159 -12.10 -14.29 9.95
CA PRO A 159 -12.30 -14.90 8.62
C PRO A 159 -11.40 -14.30 7.52
N SER A 160 -10.91 -13.09 7.71
CA SER A 160 -9.94 -12.42 6.83
C SER A 160 -8.50 -12.92 6.96
N GLY A 161 -8.23 -13.89 7.86
CA GLY A 161 -6.88 -14.35 8.20
C GLY A 161 -6.09 -13.37 9.07
N ARG A 162 -6.74 -12.32 9.59
CA ARG A 162 -6.11 -11.36 10.53
C ARG A 162 -6.25 -11.82 11.96
N PRO A 163 -5.34 -11.39 12.86
CA PRO A 163 -5.58 -11.49 14.28
C PRO A 163 -6.90 -10.83 14.68
N SER A 164 -7.73 -11.50 15.44
CA SER A 164 -9.00 -10.95 15.95
C SER A 164 -8.80 -9.98 17.12
N VAL A 165 -7.63 -10.07 17.78
CA VAL A 165 -7.22 -9.20 18.89
C VAL A 165 -5.77 -8.75 18.63
N HIS A 166 -5.47 -7.49 18.93
CA HIS A 166 -4.14 -6.90 18.77
C HIS A 166 -3.55 -6.48 20.11
N ALA A 167 -2.23 -6.51 20.22
CA ALA A 167 -1.52 -6.04 21.41
C ALA A 167 -1.94 -4.59 21.80
N PRO A 168 -1.97 -4.28 23.11
CA PRO A 168 -1.44 -5.03 24.23
C PRO A 168 -2.39 -6.12 24.78
N LYS A 169 -3.51 -6.38 24.14
CA LYS A 169 -4.45 -7.43 24.54
C LYS A 169 -4.07 -8.76 23.90
N SER A 170 -4.25 -9.88 24.61
CA SER A 170 -4.19 -11.23 24.09
C SER A 170 -5.60 -11.80 23.87
N HIS A 171 -5.71 -12.79 22.97
CA HIS A 171 -6.98 -13.48 22.76
C HIS A 171 -7.24 -14.48 23.90
N PRO A 172 -8.49 -14.61 24.42
CA PRO A 172 -8.81 -15.53 25.53
C PRO A 172 -8.43 -16.99 25.28
N LYS A 173 -8.46 -17.43 24.01
CA LYS A 173 -8.04 -18.79 23.61
C LYS A 173 -6.53 -18.99 23.53
N ALA A 174 -5.75 -17.92 23.56
CA ALA A 174 -4.30 -17.96 23.53
C ALA A 174 -3.75 -16.82 24.41
N PRO A 175 -3.82 -16.99 25.75
CA PRO A 175 -3.23 -16.04 26.68
C PRO A 175 -1.73 -15.89 26.38
N ASP A 176 -1.21 -14.69 26.57
CA ASP A 176 0.20 -14.33 26.36
C ASP A 176 0.71 -14.43 24.90
N LEU A 177 -0.17 -14.72 23.94
CA LEU A 177 0.12 -14.56 22.52
C LEU A 177 -0.34 -13.18 22.04
N TYR A 178 0.61 -12.36 21.59
CA TYR A 178 0.37 -10.99 21.16
C TYR A 178 0.69 -10.80 19.68
N PHE A 179 -0.19 -10.06 18.99
CA PHE A 179 0.00 -9.70 17.59
C PHE A 179 0.31 -8.21 17.46
N ILE A 180 1.46 -7.88 16.87
CA ILE A 180 1.93 -6.51 16.64
C ILE A 180 2.20 -6.32 15.14
N GLY A 181 1.84 -5.14 14.59
CA GLY A 181 2.13 -4.79 13.20
C GLY A 181 1.14 -5.35 12.17
N TYR A 182 0.00 -5.88 12.60
CA TYR A 182 -1.07 -6.38 11.72
C TYR A 182 -2.20 -5.36 11.50
N THR A 183 -1.99 -4.13 11.88
CA THR A 183 -2.86 -2.99 11.63
C THR A 183 -2.28 -2.11 10.53
N ASN A 184 -3.11 -1.31 9.86
CA ASN A 184 -2.68 -0.33 8.87
C ASN A 184 -3.00 1.09 9.38
N PRO A 185 -2.20 1.63 10.31
CA PRO A 185 -2.46 2.95 10.86
C PRO A 185 -2.06 4.05 9.89
N LEU A 186 -2.84 5.13 9.84
CA LEU A 186 -2.50 6.34 9.07
C LEU A 186 -1.21 7.00 9.54
N VAL A 187 -0.84 6.77 10.80
CA VAL A 187 0.38 7.32 11.42
C VAL A 187 1.66 6.57 11.04
N GLY A 188 1.53 5.47 10.30
CA GLY A 188 2.65 4.61 9.89
C GLY A 188 2.94 3.46 10.88
N ASN A 189 3.23 2.29 10.31
CA ASN A 189 3.41 1.04 11.06
C ASN A 189 4.52 1.11 12.13
N LEU A 190 5.66 1.71 11.81
CA LEU A 190 6.80 1.77 12.76
C LEU A 190 6.46 2.59 14.00
N TYR A 191 5.75 3.71 13.83
CA TYR A 191 5.30 4.53 14.95
C TYR A 191 4.31 3.76 15.83
N GLU A 192 3.30 3.13 15.22
CA GLU A 192 2.31 2.34 15.97
C GLU A 192 2.95 1.16 16.70
N VAL A 193 3.80 0.39 16.02
CA VAL A 193 4.52 -0.76 16.63
C VAL A 193 5.31 -0.31 17.86
N THR A 194 5.99 0.84 17.81
CA THR A 194 6.72 1.39 18.94
C THR A 194 5.78 1.71 20.11
N GLN A 195 4.64 2.37 19.84
CA GLN A 195 3.66 2.73 20.88
C GLN A 195 2.99 1.48 21.49
N VAL A 196 2.68 0.49 20.67
CA VAL A 196 2.05 -0.75 21.11
C VAL A 196 3.03 -1.59 21.92
N ALA A 197 4.29 -1.69 21.49
CA ALA A 197 5.34 -2.41 22.23
C ALA A 197 5.59 -1.81 23.62
N GLN A 198 5.61 -0.48 23.76
CA GLN A 198 5.75 0.19 25.04
C GLN A 198 4.57 -0.11 25.98
N ARG A 199 3.32 -0.07 25.45
CA ARG A 199 2.13 -0.42 26.24
C ARG A 199 2.12 -1.89 26.65
N LEU A 200 2.54 -2.78 25.77
CA LEU A 200 2.65 -4.21 26.08
C LEU A 200 3.68 -4.45 27.18
N ALA A 201 4.87 -3.86 27.07
CA ALA A 201 5.90 -3.99 28.10
C ALA A 201 5.43 -3.47 29.47
N ALA A 202 4.71 -2.34 29.48
CA ALA A 202 4.15 -1.79 30.74
C ALA A 202 3.07 -2.71 31.32
N SER A 203 2.20 -3.31 30.49
CA SER A 203 1.14 -4.21 30.98
C SER A 203 1.68 -5.56 31.48
N THR A 204 2.72 -6.11 30.85
CA THR A 204 3.35 -7.36 31.30
C THR A 204 4.15 -7.17 32.58
N ALA A 205 4.87 -6.05 32.72
CA ALA A 205 5.60 -5.72 33.96
C ALA A 205 4.67 -5.48 35.17
N ALA A 206 3.44 -5.00 34.94
CA ALA A 206 2.45 -4.80 36.02
C ALA A 206 1.74 -6.12 36.45
N ALA A 207 1.85 -7.17 35.64
CA ALA A 207 1.23 -8.47 35.90
C ALA A 207 2.19 -9.49 36.54
N SER A 208 3.49 -9.14 36.59
CA SER A 208 4.55 -9.91 37.26
C SER A 208 4.71 -9.45 38.70
#